data_6ec18263aabe09ee67840be3b90c54f5
#
_entry.id   6ec18263aabe09ee67840be3b90c54f5
#
_cell.length_a   1.000
_cell.length_b   1.000
_cell.length_c   1.000
_cell.angle_alpha   90.00
_cell.angle_beta   90.00
_cell.angle_gamma   90.00
#
_symmetry.space_group_name_H-M   'P 1'
#
loop_
_entity.id
_entity.type
_entity.pdbx_description
1 polymer ?
#
loop_
_entity_poly.entity_id
_entity_poly.type
_entity_poly.pdbx_seq_one_letter_code
_entity_poly.pdbx_strand_id
1 'polypeptide(L)'
;MELIQSLKHTKWDCKYHIVWIPKYRRKVLYGGLRKYLGEVLRELAQQKESKVWEGHLMPDHVHMLLSIPPKYAVAQVVGFIKGKSAIYVARNFSNRRKNFTGEKLWARGYFVSTCGKDDEETREYIKHQEQEDQRLDQLKLFD
;
A
#
# COMPACT_ATOMS: atom_id res chain seq x y z
N MET A 1 4.93 -19.64 -16.21
CA MET A 1 5.25 -18.40 -15.47
C MET A 1 6.59 -18.56 -14.78
N GLU A 2 7.50 -17.67 -15.06
CA GLU A 2 8.78 -17.69 -14.36
C GLU A 2 8.59 -17.16 -12.94
N LEU A 3 8.94 -17.98 -11.97
CA LEU A 3 8.89 -17.59 -10.56
C LEU A 3 10.18 -16.95 -10.09
N ILE A 4 11.28 -17.19 -10.80
CA ILE A 4 12.59 -16.66 -10.48
C ILE A 4 12.91 -15.51 -11.42
N GLN A 5 13.36 -14.41 -10.85
CA GLN A 5 13.74 -13.22 -11.61
C GLN A 5 15.25 -13.09 -11.61
N SER A 6 15.77 -12.26 -12.52
CA SER A 6 17.22 -12.10 -12.63
C SER A 6 17.59 -10.65 -12.87
N LEU A 7 18.67 -10.25 -12.26
CA LEU A 7 19.47 -9.11 -12.62
C LEU A 7 20.73 -9.66 -13.31
N LYS A 8 21.50 -8.82 -13.96
CA LYS A 8 22.61 -9.16 -14.85
C LYS A 8 23.35 -10.48 -14.51
N HIS A 9 23.74 -10.72 -13.25
CA HIS A 9 24.44 -11.94 -12.81
C HIS A 9 23.82 -12.56 -11.59
N THR A 10 22.65 -12.09 -11.17
CA THR A 10 22.00 -12.51 -9.93
C THR A 10 20.58 -12.94 -10.24
N LYS A 11 20.22 -14.11 -9.77
CA LYS A 11 18.84 -14.58 -9.84
C LYS A 11 18.19 -14.40 -8.48
N TRP A 12 16.91 -14.05 -8.46
CA TRP A 12 16.21 -13.77 -7.21
C TRP A 12 14.72 -14.10 -7.32
N ASP A 13 14.14 -14.37 -6.16
CA ASP A 13 12.72 -14.64 -6.01
C ASP A 13 12.30 -14.09 -4.66
N CYS A 14 12.03 -12.80 -4.62
CA CYS A 14 11.70 -12.08 -3.38
C CYS A 14 10.29 -11.54 -3.50
N LYS A 15 9.33 -12.35 -3.14
CA LYS A 15 7.91 -11.99 -3.15
C LYS A 15 7.41 -11.73 -1.75
N TYR A 16 6.59 -10.71 -1.63
CA TYR A 16 6.04 -10.25 -0.35
C TYR A 16 4.55 -10.04 -0.46
N HIS A 17 3.82 -10.50 0.53
CA HIS A 17 2.45 -10.07 0.76
C HIS A 17 2.49 -8.77 1.55
N ILE A 18 1.85 -7.75 1.03
CA ILE A 18 1.87 -6.40 1.61
C ILE A 18 0.44 -5.92 1.77
N VAL A 19 0.12 -5.44 2.96
CA VAL A 19 -1.23 -4.93 3.28
C VAL A 19 -1.10 -3.57 3.93
N TRP A 20 -1.89 -2.60 3.48
CA TRP A 20 -2.05 -1.34 4.20
C TRP A 20 -3.48 -0.85 4.08
N ILE A 21 -3.84 0.13 4.88
CA ILE A 21 -5.22 0.60 4.96
C ILE A 21 -5.32 2.10 4.73
N PRO A 22 -6.49 2.57 4.26
CA PRO A 22 -6.82 3.99 4.35
C PRO A 22 -6.84 4.45 5.81
N LYS A 23 -6.57 5.72 6.04
CA LYS A 23 -6.58 6.28 7.39
C LYS A 23 -7.93 6.07 8.04
N TYR A 24 -7.95 5.61 9.30
CA TYR A 24 -9.12 5.22 10.06
C TYR A 24 -9.90 4.06 9.43
N ARG A 25 -9.27 3.31 8.55
CA ARG A 25 -9.90 2.22 7.81
C ARG A 25 -11.19 2.67 7.11
N ARG A 26 -11.16 3.86 6.54
CA ARG A 26 -12.31 4.39 5.80
C ARG A 26 -12.56 3.57 4.56
N LYS A 27 -13.83 3.26 4.31
CA LYS A 27 -14.22 2.52 3.10
C LYS A 27 -14.32 3.51 1.95
N VAL A 28 -13.18 3.86 1.36
CA VAL A 28 -13.10 4.87 0.32
C VAL A 28 -12.70 4.32 -1.06
N LEU A 29 -12.29 3.06 -1.12
CA LEU A 29 -11.73 2.47 -2.35
C LEU A 29 -12.85 1.85 -3.19
N TYR A 30 -13.62 2.68 -3.89
CA TYR A 30 -14.73 2.26 -4.72
C TYR A 30 -14.64 2.82 -6.14
N GLY A 31 -15.34 2.15 -7.05
CA GLY A 31 -15.65 2.68 -8.37
C GLY A 31 -14.45 3.19 -9.15
N GLY A 32 -14.55 4.40 -9.67
CA GLY A 32 -13.50 5.01 -10.47
C GLY A 32 -12.20 5.20 -9.74
N LEU A 33 -12.26 5.56 -8.46
CA LEU A 33 -11.06 5.68 -7.63
C LEU A 33 -10.33 4.35 -7.52
N ARG A 34 -11.06 3.27 -7.28
CA ARG A 34 -10.48 1.93 -7.17
C ARG A 34 -9.76 1.53 -8.45
N LYS A 35 -10.40 1.76 -9.59
CA LYS A 35 -9.82 1.43 -10.90
C LYS A 35 -8.56 2.27 -11.16
N TYR A 36 -8.65 3.54 -10.94
CA TYR A 36 -7.52 4.47 -11.11
C TYR A 36 -6.35 4.06 -10.21
N LEU A 37 -6.64 3.80 -8.95
CA LEU A 37 -5.62 3.46 -7.98
C LEU A 37 -4.92 2.15 -8.34
N GLY A 38 -5.64 1.15 -8.84
CA GLY A 38 -5.05 -0.10 -9.29
C GLY A 38 -4.00 0.12 -10.37
N GLU A 39 -4.30 0.97 -11.35
CA GLU A 39 -3.37 1.31 -12.41
C GLU A 39 -2.15 2.07 -11.88
N VAL A 40 -2.39 3.02 -10.99
CA VAL A 40 -1.33 3.84 -10.38
C VAL A 40 -0.37 2.97 -9.56
N LEU A 41 -0.90 2.07 -8.73
CA LEU A 41 -0.08 1.20 -7.90
C LEU A 41 0.82 0.30 -8.75
N ARG A 42 0.28 -0.24 -9.83
CA ARG A 42 1.05 -1.08 -10.75
C ARG A 42 2.16 -0.30 -11.44
N GLU A 43 1.84 0.90 -11.90
CA GLU A 43 2.83 1.77 -12.54
C GLU A 43 3.93 2.20 -11.58
N LEU A 44 3.56 2.55 -10.36
CA LEU A 44 4.54 2.94 -9.34
C LEU A 44 5.47 1.78 -8.95
N ALA A 45 4.93 0.57 -8.88
CA ALA A 45 5.75 -0.61 -8.64
C ALA A 45 6.78 -0.79 -9.76
N GLN A 46 6.36 -0.61 -11.01
CA GLN A 46 7.28 -0.70 -12.16
C GLN A 46 8.42 0.31 -12.07
N GLN A 47 8.16 1.51 -11.57
CA GLN A 47 9.20 2.53 -11.40
C GLN A 47 10.27 2.10 -10.41
N LYS A 48 9.97 1.15 -9.54
CA LYS A 48 10.92 0.53 -8.61
C LYS A 48 11.29 -0.88 -9.07
N GLU A 49 11.18 -1.16 -10.36
CA GLU A 49 11.52 -2.45 -10.96
C GLU A 49 10.89 -3.63 -10.22
N SER A 50 9.75 -3.38 -9.60
CA SER A 50 8.99 -4.35 -8.84
C SER A 50 7.77 -4.77 -9.63
N LYS A 51 7.32 -6.02 -9.44
CA LYS A 51 6.21 -6.56 -10.20
C LYS A 51 5.06 -6.91 -9.26
N VAL A 52 3.86 -6.47 -9.64
CA VAL A 52 2.64 -6.86 -8.96
C VAL A 52 2.15 -8.18 -9.56
N TRP A 53 2.21 -9.25 -8.79
CA TRP A 53 1.71 -10.58 -9.20
C TRP A 53 0.22 -10.70 -8.96
N GLU A 54 -0.25 -10.17 -7.83
CA GLU A 54 -1.66 -10.12 -7.48
C GLU A 54 -1.93 -8.82 -6.75
N GLY A 55 -3.11 -8.26 -6.95
CA GLY A 55 -3.52 -7.06 -6.25
C GLY A 55 -5.00 -7.09 -5.97
N HIS A 56 -5.37 -6.74 -4.75
CA HIS A 56 -6.75 -6.68 -4.31
C HIS A 56 -6.99 -5.35 -3.62
N LEU A 57 -7.87 -4.54 -4.21
CA LEU A 57 -8.27 -3.27 -3.62
C LEU A 57 -9.66 -3.48 -3.01
N MET A 58 -9.67 -3.79 -1.74
CA MET A 58 -10.90 -3.89 -0.98
C MET A 58 -11.32 -2.49 -0.52
N PRO A 59 -12.59 -2.29 -0.15
CA PRO A 59 -13.03 -0.93 0.24
C PRO A 59 -12.21 -0.31 1.36
N ASP A 60 -11.67 -1.11 2.26
CA ASP A 60 -10.98 -0.65 3.46
C ASP A 60 -9.53 -1.13 3.58
N HIS A 61 -8.98 -1.73 2.54
CA HIS A 61 -7.56 -2.09 2.55
C HIS A 61 -7.04 -2.43 1.16
N VAL A 62 -5.72 -2.34 1.04
CA VAL A 62 -4.97 -2.77 -0.14
C VAL A 62 -4.19 -4.01 0.24
N HIS A 63 -4.24 -5.04 -0.61
CA HIS A 63 -3.44 -6.25 -0.44
C HIS A 63 -2.77 -6.57 -1.77
N MET A 64 -1.44 -6.68 -1.75
CA MET A 64 -0.66 -6.96 -2.94
C MET A 64 0.33 -8.09 -2.70
N LEU A 65 0.52 -8.92 -3.73
CA LEU A 65 1.68 -9.80 -3.81
C LEU A 65 2.67 -9.12 -4.75
N LEU A 66 3.80 -8.70 -4.22
CA LEU A 66 4.76 -7.86 -4.92
C LEU A 66 6.14 -8.50 -4.88
N SER A 67 6.78 -8.62 -6.04
CA SER A 67 8.18 -9.02 -6.07
C SER A 67 9.06 -7.78 -6.14
N ILE A 68 10.07 -7.74 -5.28
CA ILE A 68 10.97 -6.59 -5.13
C ILE A 68 12.39 -7.07 -5.35
N PRO A 69 13.16 -6.43 -6.27
CA PRO A 69 14.55 -6.83 -6.47
C PRO A 69 15.39 -6.58 -5.22
N PRO A 70 16.41 -7.44 -4.97
CA PRO A 70 17.21 -7.33 -3.74
C PRO A 70 17.92 -5.99 -3.53
N LYS A 71 18.09 -5.22 -4.60
CA LYS A 71 18.73 -3.90 -4.49
C LYS A 71 17.88 -2.85 -3.79
N TYR A 72 16.59 -3.11 -3.57
CA TYR A 72 15.71 -2.20 -2.86
C TYR A 72 15.24 -2.80 -1.54
N ALA A 73 15.18 -1.97 -0.52
CA ALA A 73 14.51 -2.35 0.73
C ALA A 73 12.99 -2.35 0.54
N VAL A 74 12.30 -3.26 1.20
CA VAL A 74 10.83 -3.30 1.17
C VAL A 74 10.25 -1.94 1.59
N ALA A 75 10.77 -1.36 2.67
CA ALA A 75 10.30 -0.08 3.17
C ALA A 75 10.47 1.05 2.14
N GLN A 76 11.53 1.01 1.37
CA GLN A 76 11.79 2.00 0.33
C GLN A 76 10.72 1.92 -0.77
N VAL A 77 10.41 0.71 -1.22
CA VAL A 77 9.44 0.49 -2.30
C VAL A 77 8.02 0.80 -1.83
N VAL A 78 7.63 0.29 -0.67
CA VAL A 78 6.28 0.51 -0.13
C VAL A 78 6.08 1.98 0.21
N GLY A 79 7.09 2.63 0.80
CA GLY A 79 7.03 4.06 1.10
C GLY A 79 6.84 4.91 -0.16
N PHE A 80 7.56 4.57 -1.22
CA PHE A 80 7.40 5.24 -2.52
C PHE A 80 5.98 5.06 -3.07
N ILE A 81 5.48 3.83 -3.10
CA ILE A 81 4.16 3.53 -3.64
C ILE A 81 3.07 4.24 -2.84
N LYS A 82 3.12 4.15 -1.51
CA LYS A 82 2.13 4.81 -0.66
C LYS A 82 2.16 6.33 -0.82
N GLY A 83 3.35 6.90 -0.76
CA GLY A 83 3.49 8.35 -0.85
C GLY A 83 3.02 8.92 -2.18
N LYS A 84 3.47 8.33 -3.27
CA LYS A 84 3.12 8.81 -4.62
C LYS A 84 1.66 8.55 -4.95
N SER A 85 1.12 7.39 -4.57
CA SER A 85 -0.29 7.11 -4.83
C SER A 85 -1.20 8.08 -4.09
N ALA A 86 -0.87 8.44 -2.86
CA ALA A 86 -1.64 9.42 -2.10
C ALA A 86 -1.64 10.78 -2.80
N ILE A 87 -0.50 11.21 -3.33
CA ILE A 87 -0.39 12.47 -4.07
C ILE A 87 -1.25 12.42 -5.34
N TYR A 88 -1.17 11.32 -6.09
CA TYR A 88 -1.94 11.17 -7.33
C TYR A 88 -3.45 11.19 -7.06
N VAL A 89 -3.90 10.52 -6.02
CA VAL A 89 -5.31 10.56 -5.63
C VAL A 89 -5.72 11.97 -5.22
N ALA A 90 -4.89 12.65 -4.45
CA ALA A 90 -5.19 14.03 -4.03
C ALA A 90 -5.36 14.95 -5.22
N ARG A 91 -4.53 14.81 -6.24
CA ARG A 91 -4.58 15.66 -7.43
C ARG A 91 -5.75 15.36 -8.36
N ASN A 92 -6.15 14.09 -8.45
CA ASN A 92 -7.08 13.65 -9.49
C ASN A 92 -8.47 13.30 -8.99
N PHE A 93 -8.64 13.04 -7.69
CA PHE A 93 -9.92 12.60 -7.14
C PHE A 93 -10.44 13.42 -5.97
N SER A 94 -9.68 14.41 -5.50
CA SER A 94 -10.05 15.19 -4.33
C SER A 94 -10.07 16.69 -4.60
N ASN A 95 -10.14 17.06 -5.85
CA ASN A 95 -10.18 18.46 -6.27
C ASN A 95 -11.38 19.23 -5.70
N ARG A 96 -12.37 18.53 -5.19
CA ARG A 96 -13.56 19.13 -4.57
C ARG A 96 -13.37 19.46 -3.10
N ARG A 97 -12.28 19.01 -2.50
CA ARG A 97 -11.99 19.21 -1.08
C ARG A 97 -10.72 20.03 -0.95
N LYS A 98 -10.90 21.29 -0.61
CA LYS A 98 -9.80 22.26 -0.53
C LYS A 98 -8.66 21.81 0.41
N ASN A 99 -9.00 21.03 1.43
CA ASN A 99 -8.03 20.65 2.46
C ASN A 99 -7.56 19.20 2.36
N PHE A 100 -7.84 18.53 1.25
CA PHE A 100 -7.36 17.16 1.08
C PHE A 100 -5.87 17.18 0.74
N THR A 101 -5.08 16.45 1.51
CA THR A 101 -3.66 16.23 1.23
C THR A 101 -3.41 14.75 1.10
N GLY A 102 -2.36 14.37 0.36
CA GLY A 102 -1.99 12.97 0.23
C GLY A 102 -1.72 12.29 1.57
N GLU A 103 -1.31 13.04 2.56
CA GLU A 103 -1.03 12.54 3.90
C GLU A 103 -2.26 11.94 4.61
N LYS A 104 -3.47 12.29 4.16
CA LYS A 104 -4.69 11.83 4.79
C LYS A 104 -5.29 10.57 4.17
N LEU A 105 -4.72 10.08 3.08
CA LEU A 105 -5.28 8.89 2.41
C LEU A 105 -4.95 7.61 3.15
N TRP A 106 -3.68 7.37 3.44
CA TRP A 106 -3.22 6.11 4.01
C TRP A 106 -2.88 6.24 5.49
N ALA A 107 -3.20 5.20 6.25
CA ALA A 107 -2.68 5.04 7.61
C ALA A 107 -1.18 4.82 7.54
N ARG A 108 -0.48 5.10 8.63
CA ARG A 108 0.95 4.84 8.74
C ARG A 108 1.22 3.34 8.79
N GLY A 109 2.35 2.94 8.23
CA GLY A 109 2.78 1.55 8.31
C GLY A 109 2.13 0.64 7.28
N TYR A 110 2.48 -0.61 7.37
CA TYR A 110 1.98 -1.68 6.51
C TYR A 110 2.34 -3.02 7.15
N PHE A 111 1.61 -4.06 6.76
CA PHE A 111 1.96 -5.43 7.12
C PHE A 111 2.72 -6.04 5.95
N VAL A 112 3.78 -6.80 6.23
CA VAL A 112 4.53 -7.51 5.20
C VAL A 112 4.86 -8.92 5.68
N SER A 113 4.74 -9.88 4.75
CA SER A 113 5.06 -11.28 5.00
C SER A 113 5.66 -11.89 3.74
N THR A 114 6.62 -12.76 3.90
CA THR A 114 7.21 -13.55 2.81
C THR A 114 6.50 -14.87 2.62
N CYS A 115 5.72 -15.30 3.60
CA CYS A 115 4.99 -16.56 3.58
C CYS A 115 3.59 -16.37 3.02
N GLY A 116 2.88 -17.47 2.83
CA GLY A 116 1.48 -17.44 2.46
C GLY A 116 0.68 -16.59 3.44
N LYS A 117 -0.27 -15.85 2.92
CA LYS A 117 -1.09 -14.96 3.72
C LYS A 117 -2.02 -15.73 4.64
N ASP A 118 -2.06 -15.34 5.90
CA ASP A 118 -3.06 -15.77 6.86
C ASP A 118 -4.11 -14.66 6.98
N ASP A 119 -5.37 -14.99 6.67
CA ASP A 119 -6.47 -14.03 6.72
C ASP A 119 -6.67 -13.48 8.13
N GLU A 120 -6.46 -14.31 9.14
CA GLU A 120 -6.58 -13.88 10.53
C GLU A 120 -5.52 -12.84 10.89
N GLU A 121 -4.28 -13.07 10.49
CA GLU A 121 -3.20 -12.09 10.72
C GLU A 121 -3.50 -10.77 10.02
N THR A 122 -4.04 -10.82 8.80
CA THR A 122 -4.43 -9.64 8.07
C THR A 122 -5.53 -8.87 8.80
N ARG A 123 -6.54 -9.56 9.30
CA ARG A 123 -7.63 -8.93 10.06
C ARG A 123 -7.13 -8.28 11.34
N GLU A 124 -6.24 -8.95 12.06
CA GLU A 124 -5.64 -8.41 13.27
C GLU A 124 -4.83 -7.15 12.97
N TYR A 125 -4.06 -7.17 11.89
CA TYR A 125 -3.31 -5.99 11.48
C TYR A 125 -4.24 -4.81 11.19
N ILE A 126 -5.30 -5.01 10.42
CA ILE A 126 -6.23 -3.95 10.03
C ILE A 126 -6.89 -3.34 11.28
N LYS A 127 -7.36 -4.19 12.18
CA LYS A 127 -7.99 -3.77 13.41
C LYS A 127 -7.06 -2.98 14.32
N HIS A 128 -5.84 -3.47 14.49
CA HIS A 128 -4.83 -2.80 15.31
C HIS A 128 -4.48 -1.43 14.72
N GLN A 129 -4.36 -1.34 13.40
CA GLN A 129 -3.99 -0.09 12.75
C GLN A 129 -5.07 0.97 12.90
N GLU A 130 -6.34 0.58 12.85
CA GLU A 130 -7.45 1.49 13.09
C GLU A 130 -7.37 2.09 14.51
N GLN A 131 -7.12 1.25 15.50
CA GLN A 131 -6.98 1.67 16.89
C GLN A 131 -5.77 2.60 17.07
N GLU A 132 -4.68 2.29 16.40
CA GLU A 132 -3.46 3.09 16.47
C GLU A 132 -3.66 4.47 15.87
N ASP A 133 -4.37 4.58 14.76
CA ASP A 133 -4.69 5.86 14.15
C ASP A 133 -5.50 6.75 15.10
N GLN A 134 -6.50 6.16 15.76
CA GLN A 134 -7.32 6.88 16.73
C GLN A 134 -6.49 7.35 17.92
N ARG A 135 -5.59 6.50 18.41
CA ARG A 135 -4.71 6.84 19.52
C ARG A 135 -3.79 8.01 19.18
N LEU A 136 -3.19 7.97 18.00
CA LEU A 136 -2.28 9.03 17.56
C LEU A 136 -2.99 10.36 17.39
N ASP A 137 -4.21 10.35 16.86
CA ASP A 137 -4.98 11.59 16.72
C ASP A 137 -5.40 12.14 18.08
N GLN A 138 -5.73 11.27 19.03
CA GLN A 138 -6.06 11.68 20.38
C GLN A 138 -4.86 12.39 21.04
N LEU A 139 -3.66 11.88 20.81
CA LEU A 139 -2.46 12.52 21.33
C LEU A 139 -2.25 13.91 20.73
N LYS A 140 -2.55 14.09 19.46
CA LYS A 140 -2.41 15.38 18.79
C LYS A 140 -3.37 16.43 19.33
N LEU A 141 -4.52 16.02 19.86
CA LEU A 141 -5.48 16.97 20.42
C LEU A 141 -4.98 17.63 21.70
N PHE A 142 -4.04 17.03 22.38
CA PHE A 142 -3.53 17.53 23.66
C PHE A 142 -2.13 18.10 23.59
N ASP A 143 -1.55 18.18 22.41
CA ASP A 143 -0.22 18.77 22.21
C ASP A 143 -0.28 20.29 22.05
#